data_81ff66cf63b42e6e475deecd6354f7d1
#
_entry.id   81ff66cf63b42e6e475deecd6354f7d1
#
_cell.length_a   1.000
_cell.length_b   1.000
_cell.length_c   1.000
_cell.angle_alpha   90.00
_cell.angle_beta   90.00
_cell.angle_gamma   90.00
#
_symmetry.space_group_name_H-M   'P 1'
#
loop_
_entity.id
_entity.type
_entity.pdbx_description
1 polymer ?
#
loop_
_entity_poly.entity_id
_entity_poly.type
_entity_poly.pdbx_seq_one_letter_code
_entity_poly.pdbx_strand_id
1 'polypeptide(L)'
;RQQTLTSYYGGEFSGNLDFAKKYDTYLPENAVPEMYYSHLSYINSNIYSLYKDYTFGEAYDVEGVDNSAYYGQTVFQFIRDHLGYRFVLRDSDLSGTVSQDGVLRIATKVENTGFANPIPAQKAEIILEKDGNYLKTEVDADTRTWYSCTTVSPEFNLKLPAAMETGEWN
;
A
#
# COMPACT_ATOMS: atom_id res chain seq x y z
N ARG A 1 1.57 -13.81 -14.92
CA ARG A 1 1.17 -12.63 -14.14
C ARG A 1 0.02 -12.90 -13.16
N GLN A 2 -0.91 -13.81 -13.42
CA GLN A 2 -1.89 -14.23 -12.41
C GLN A 2 -1.26 -14.94 -11.20
N GLN A 3 -0.19 -15.68 -11.40
CA GLN A 3 0.52 -16.38 -10.32
C GLN A 3 1.13 -15.43 -9.29
N THR A 4 1.56 -14.25 -9.71
CA THR A 4 2.17 -13.25 -8.82
C THR A 4 1.16 -12.48 -7.95
N LEU A 5 -0.15 -12.66 -8.19
CA LEU A 5 -1.20 -12.16 -7.30
C LEU A 5 -1.25 -12.94 -5.98
N THR A 6 -0.77 -14.19 -5.96
CA THR A 6 -0.89 -15.09 -4.81
C THR A 6 0.44 -15.66 -4.34
N SER A 7 1.55 -15.16 -4.91
CA SER A 7 2.90 -15.57 -4.53
C SER A 7 3.85 -14.37 -4.53
N TYR A 8 4.86 -14.43 -3.65
CA TYR A 8 5.93 -13.44 -3.71
C TYR A 8 6.65 -13.51 -5.04
N TYR A 9 6.86 -12.34 -5.62
CA TYR A 9 7.67 -12.19 -6.82
C TYR A 9 8.73 -11.13 -6.58
N GLY A 10 9.96 -11.44 -6.94
CA GLY A 10 11.07 -10.52 -6.80
C GLY A 10 12.35 -11.13 -7.34
N GLY A 11 13.43 -10.41 -7.19
CA GLY A 11 14.68 -10.83 -7.75
C GLY A 11 15.77 -9.79 -7.57
N GLU A 12 16.67 -9.77 -8.53
CA GLU A 12 17.74 -8.81 -8.58
C GLU A 12 17.93 -8.29 -10.01
N PHE A 13 18.27 -7.01 -10.12
CA PHE A 13 18.89 -6.52 -11.33
C PHE A 13 20.33 -7.04 -11.35
N SER A 14 20.65 -7.82 -12.38
CA SER A 14 21.97 -8.42 -12.51
C SER A 14 22.99 -7.41 -13.04
N GLY A 15 24.23 -7.62 -12.65
CA GLY A 15 25.33 -6.82 -13.12
C GLY A 15 25.46 -5.45 -12.45
N ASN A 16 26.34 -4.64 -13.03
CA ASN A 16 26.56 -3.27 -12.61
C ASN A 16 25.76 -2.29 -13.52
N LEU A 17 25.88 -1.00 -13.23
CA LEU A 17 25.20 0.05 -14.02
C LEU A 17 25.56 0.01 -15.50
N ASP A 18 26.80 -0.30 -15.86
CA ASP A 18 27.24 -0.38 -17.26
C ASP A 18 26.60 -1.54 -17.99
N PHE A 19 26.40 -2.66 -17.30
CA PHE A 19 25.63 -3.79 -17.82
C PHE A 19 24.15 -3.40 -18.03
N ALA A 20 23.54 -2.78 -17.03
CA ALA A 20 22.15 -2.37 -17.09
C ALA A 20 21.87 -1.41 -18.26
N LYS A 21 22.75 -0.44 -18.51
CA LYS A 21 22.61 0.52 -19.62
C LYS A 21 22.63 -0.11 -21.02
N LYS A 22 23.01 -1.37 -21.14
CA LYS A 22 23.01 -2.08 -22.45
C LYS A 22 21.67 -2.69 -22.81
N TYR A 23 20.73 -2.72 -21.88
CA TYR A 23 19.45 -3.41 -22.05
C TYR A 23 18.29 -2.46 -21.76
N ASP A 24 17.45 -2.23 -22.74
CA ASP A 24 16.29 -1.33 -22.63
C ASP A 24 15.33 -1.73 -21.51
N THR A 25 15.31 -3.00 -21.10
CA THR A 25 14.51 -3.50 -19.98
C THR A 25 14.84 -2.85 -18.64
N TYR A 26 16.01 -2.25 -18.50
CA TYR A 26 16.42 -1.51 -17.30
C TYR A 26 16.06 -0.03 -17.34
N LEU A 27 15.64 0.49 -18.48
CA LEU A 27 15.20 1.87 -18.58
C LEU A 27 13.89 2.05 -17.80
N PRO A 28 13.71 3.19 -17.11
CA PRO A 28 12.51 3.41 -16.26
C PRO A 28 11.18 3.18 -16.97
N GLU A 29 11.06 3.60 -18.22
CA GLU A 29 9.87 3.43 -19.06
C GLU A 29 9.46 1.98 -19.30
N ASN A 30 10.39 1.05 -19.16
CA ASN A 30 10.13 -0.39 -19.27
C ASN A 30 10.07 -1.06 -17.88
N ALA A 31 10.99 -0.68 -17.00
CA ALA A 31 11.12 -1.30 -15.68
C ALA A 31 9.95 -0.97 -14.75
N VAL A 32 9.47 0.28 -14.74
CA VAL A 32 8.37 0.69 -13.85
C VAL A 32 7.06 -0.03 -14.20
N PRO A 33 6.59 -0.05 -15.44
CA PRO A 33 5.41 -0.84 -15.80
C PRO A 33 5.56 -2.33 -15.48
N GLU A 34 6.74 -2.91 -15.71
CA GLU A 34 6.98 -4.33 -15.42
C GLU A 34 6.92 -4.62 -13.92
N MET A 35 7.34 -3.70 -13.04
CA MET A 35 7.20 -3.83 -11.58
C MET A 35 5.72 -3.92 -11.17
N TYR A 36 4.84 -3.12 -11.76
CA TYR A 36 3.40 -3.22 -11.58
C TYR A 36 2.83 -4.53 -12.12
N TYR A 37 3.13 -4.86 -13.37
CA TYR A 37 2.58 -6.05 -14.03
C TYR A 37 3.07 -7.36 -13.42
N SER A 38 4.25 -7.37 -12.82
CA SER A 38 4.81 -8.53 -12.13
C SER A 38 4.43 -8.61 -10.66
N HIS A 39 3.76 -7.59 -10.10
CA HIS A 39 3.44 -7.47 -8.67
C HIS A 39 4.70 -7.61 -7.81
N LEU A 40 5.71 -6.79 -8.08
CA LEU A 40 7.03 -6.89 -7.49
C LEU A 40 6.98 -6.71 -5.97
N SER A 41 7.37 -7.77 -5.25
CA SER A 41 7.32 -7.79 -3.78
C SER A 41 8.63 -7.35 -3.13
N TYR A 42 9.76 -7.69 -3.74
CA TYR A 42 11.10 -7.36 -3.24
C TYR A 42 12.12 -7.31 -4.38
N ILE A 43 13.19 -6.56 -4.16
CA ILE A 43 14.29 -6.41 -5.11
C ILE A 43 15.59 -6.09 -4.37
N ASN A 44 16.73 -6.40 -4.99
CA ASN A 44 18.03 -6.10 -4.41
C ASN A 44 18.35 -4.59 -4.38
N SER A 45 19.30 -4.20 -3.54
CA SER A 45 19.67 -2.79 -3.33
C SER A 45 20.32 -2.10 -4.54
N ASN A 46 20.67 -2.84 -5.58
CA ASN A 46 21.28 -2.28 -6.81
C ASN A 46 20.36 -1.26 -7.51
N ILE A 47 19.06 -1.32 -7.26
CA ILE A 47 18.09 -0.35 -7.80
C ILE A 47 18.44 1.10 -7.47
N TYR A 48 19.11 1.35 -6.33
CA TYR A 48 19.56 2.71 -5.99
C TYR A 48 20.52 3.25 -7.06
N SER A 49 21.56 2.50 -7.38
CA SER A 49 22.55 2.90 -8.38
C SER A 49 21.97 3.06 -9.78
N LEU A 50 20.93 2.28 -10.11
CA LEU A 50 20.27 2.30 -11.41
C LEU A 50 19.36 3.50 -11.58
N TYR A 51 18.62 3.90 -10.54
CA TYR A 51 17.48 4.81 -10.69
C TYR A 51 17.57 6.12 -9.90
N LYS A 52 18.63 6.35 -9.14
CA LYS A 52 18.83 7.58 -8.34
C LYS A 52 18.95 8.86 -9.18
N ASP A 53 19.40 8.73 -10.42
CA ASP A 53 19.70 9.85 -11.33
C ASP A 53 18.59 10.08 -12.38
N TYR A 54 17.53 9.24 -12.40
CA TYR A 54 16.34 9.45 -13.21
C TYR A 54 15.28 10.23 -12.44
N THR A 55 14.68 11.22 -13.07
CA THR A 55 13.57 11.99 -12.51
C THR A 55 12.25 11.35 -12.95
N PHE A 56 11.41 10.96 -12.01
CA PHE A 56 10.10 10.38 -12.28
C PHE A 56 9.16 11.43 -12.91
N GLY A 57 8.39 11.02 -13.89
CA GLY A 57 7.44 11.87 -14.59
C GLY A 57 6.46 11.06 -15.42
N GLU A 58 5.56 11.74 -16.12
CA GLU A 58 4.46 11.15 -16.91
C GLU A 58 4.91 10.05 -17.88
N ALA A 59 6.12 10.16 -18.41
CA ALA A 59 6.66 9.15 -19.35
C ALA A 59 6.83 7.75 -18.72
N TYR A 60 6.79 7.65 -17.40
CA TYR A 60 6.94 6.38 -16.66
C TYR A 60 5.65 5.93 -15.99
N ASP A 61 4.54 6.65 -16.19
CA ASP A 61 3.24 6.28 -15.66
C ASP A 61 2.70 5.01 -16.31
N VAL A 62 1.88 4.32 -15.55
CA VAL A 62 1.15 3.15 -16.00
C VAL A 62 -0.31 3.55 -16.18
N GLU A 63 -0.92 3.15 -17.29
CA GLU A 63 -2.31 3.46 -17.58
C GLU A 63 -3.24 3.05 -16.42
N GLY A 64 -4.07 3.99 -15.99
CA GLY A 64 -5.04 3.79 -14.92
C GLY A 64 -4.49 3.96 -13.51
N VAL A 65 -3.21 4.36 -13.35
CA VAL A 65 -2.59 4.64 -12.03
C VAL A 65 -2.15 6.10 -11.98
N ASP A 66 -2.64 6.85 -11.00
CA ASP A 66 -2.21 8.23 -10.77
C ASP A 66 -0.99 8.29 -9.85
N ASN A 67 0.17 8.54 -10.45
CA ASN A 67 1.44 8.70 -9.76
C ASN A 67 1.93 10.17 -9.77
N SER A 68 1.09 11.12 -10.12
CA SER A 68 1.47 12.53 -10.29
C SER A 68 2.11 13.15 -9.04
N ALA A 69 1.79 12.66 -7.84
CA ALA A 69 2.42 13.08 -6.59
C ALA A 69 3.94 12.79 -6.52
N TYR A 70 4.46 11.94 -7.39
CA TYR A 70 5.88 11.59 -7.47
C TYR A 70 6.64 12.34 -8.57
N TYR A 71 5.95 13.12 -9.40
CA TYR A 71 6.62 13.88 -10.45
C TYR A 71 7.69 14.83 -9.88
N GLY A 72 8.88 14.77 -10.47
CA GLY A 72 10.05 15.53 -9.98
C GLY A 72 10.88 14.82 -8.91
N GLN A 73 10.40 13.74 -8.32
CA GLN A 73 11.19 12.88 -7.42
C GLN A 73 12.07 11.93 -8.24
N THR A 74 13.02 11.25 -7.58
CA THR A 74 13.82 10.25 -8.31
C THR A 74 13.00 8.97 -8.55
N VAL A 75 13.27 8.28 -9.66
CA VAL A 75 12.68 6.98 -9.94
C VAL A 75 12.98 5.97 -8.81
N PHE A 76 14.16 6.09 -8.18
CA PHE A 76 14.48 5.27 -7.01
C PHE A 76 13.50 5.53 -5.85
N GLN A 77 13.19 6.80 -5.54
CA GLN A 77 12.22 7.13 -4.47
C GLN A 77 10.84 6.54 -4.79
N PHE A 78 10.40 6.69 -6.04
CA PHE A 78 9.15 6.11 -6.50
C PHE A 78 9.13 4.58 -6.29
N ILE A 79 10.15 3.85 -6.77
CA ILE A 79 10.23 2.39 -6.63
C ILE A 79 10.27 1.98 -5.15
N ARG A 80 11.08 2.65 -4.33
CA ARG A 80 11.17 2.39 -2.89
C ARG A 80 9.82 2.49 -2.20
N ASP A 81 9.05 3.51 -2.57
CA ASP A 81 7.77 3.81 -1.91
C ASP A 81 6.62 2.93 -2.41
N HIS A 82 6.79 2.23 -3.54
CA HIS A 82 5.80 1.31 -4.11
C HIS A 82 6.19 -0.17 -3.99
N LEU A 83 7.40 -0.47 -3.54
CA LEU A 83 7.87 -1.85 -3.44
C LEU A 83 7.07 -2.65 -2.42
N GLY A 84 6.60 -3.82 -2.82
CA GLY A 84 5.67 -4.62 -2.03
C GLY A 84 4.24 -4.04 -2.08
N TYR A 85 3.48 -4.21 -1.00
CA TYR A 85 2.18 -3.56 -0.84
C TYR A 85 2.29 -2.30 0.02
N ARG A 86 1.42 -1.31 -0.25
CA ARG A 86 1.37 -0.05 0.50
C ARG A 86 -0.07 0.43 0.62
N PHE A 87 -0.62 0.34 1.81
CA PHE A 87 -1.98 0.79 2.07
C PHE A 87 -2.01 2.27 2.44
N VAL A 88 -2.91 2.99 1.80
CA VAL A 88 -3.19 4.40 2.05
C VAL A 88 -4.66 4.55 2.40
N LEU A 89 -4.96 5.08 3.58
CA LEU A 89 -6.32 5.46 3.95
C LEU A 89 -6.69 6.73 3.16
N ARG A 90 -7.66 6.59 2.26
CA ARG A 90 -8.12 7.68 1.39
C ARG A 90 -9.30 8.43 1.97
N ASP A 91 -10.13 7.72 2.73
CA ASP A 91 -11.34 8.28 3.31
C ASP A 91 -11.76 7.47 4.53
N SER A 92 -12.38 8.12 5.51
CA SER A 92 -12.99 7.47 6.66
C SER A 92 -14.23 8.21 7.08
N ASP A 93 -15.32 7.48 7.28
CA ASP A 93 -16.57 7.97 7.85
C ASP A 93 -16.83 7.30 9.19
N LEU A 94 -16.87 8.11 10.22
CA LEU A 94 -17.18 7.73 11.60
C LEU A 94 -18.50 8.41 11.95
N SER A 95 -19.60 7.72 11.77
CA SER A 95 -20.91 8.35 11.92
C SER A 95 -21.32 8.57 13.37
N GLY A 96 -21.32 9.83 13.80
CA GLY A 96 -22.12 10.33 14.91
C GLY A 96 -21.59 10.04 16.30
N THR A 97 -22.38 10.46 17.30
CA THR A 97 -22.15 10.17 18.71
C THR A 97 -22.68 8.77 19.03
N VAL A 98 -21.84 7.93 19.61
CA VAL A 98 -22.21 6.57 19.99
C VAL A 98 -22.28 6.47 21.50
N SER A 99 -23.35 5.88 22.02
CA SER A 99 -23.49 5.62 23.45
C SER A 99 -22.61 4.45 23.91
N GLN A 100 -22.29 4.42 25.20
CA GLN A 100 -21.75 3.22 25.84
C GLN A 100 -22.64 2.03 25.51
N ASP A 101 -22.06 0.84 25.37
CA ASP A 101 -22.75 -0.37 24.90
C ASP A 101 -23.41 -0.24 23.51
N GLY A 102 -23.11 0.83 22.79
CA GLY A 102 -23.53 1.04 21.39
C GLY A 102 -22.68 0.34 20.37
N VAL A 103 -23.00 0.57 19.09
CA VAL A 103 -22.21 0.07 17.95
C VAL A 103 -21.69 1.27 17.17
N LEU A 104 -20.36 1.39 17.10
CA LEU A 104 -19.69 2.35 16.24
C LEU A 104 -19.58 1.75 14.83
N ARG A 105 -20.14 2.45 13.84
CA ARG A 105 -19.95 2.11 12.43
C ARG A 105 -18.78 2.90 11.88
N ILE A 106 -17.91 2.20 11.19
CA ILE A 106 -16.70 2.76 10.58
C ILE A 106 -16.70 2.33 9.13
N ALA A 107 -16.78 3.28 8.22
CA ALA A 107 -16.62 3.05 6.80
C ALA A 107 -15.30 3.68 6.35
N THR A 108 -14.51 2.95 5.57
CA THR A 108 -13.20 3.43 5.11
C THR A 108 -13.03 3.21 3.62
N LYS A 109 -12.12 3.99 3.02
CA LYS A 109 -11.56 3.69 1.69
C LYS A 109 -10.06 3.51 1.83
N VAL A 110 -9.59 2.34 1.50
CA VAL A 110 -8.17 1.99 1.56
C VAL A 110 -7.69 1.62 0.17
N GLU A 111 -6.65 2.29 -0.28
CA GLU A 111 -6.00 2.00 -1.55
C GLU A 111 -4.68 1.28 -1.32
N ASN A 112 -4.42 0.25 -2.12
CA ASN A 112 -3.09 -0.34 -2.20
C ASN A 112 -2.33 0.30 -3.37
N THR A 113 -1.45 1.26 -3.07
CA THR A 113 -0.63 1.94 -4.07
C THR A 113 0.64 1.16 -4.42
N GLY A 114 0.97 0.09 -3.68
CA GLY A 114 2.17 -0.71 -3.92
C GLY A 114 2.08 -1.59 -5.16
N PHE A 115 3.24 -2.07 -5.63
CA PHE A 115 3.31 -2.96 -6.78
C PHE A 115 2.69 -4.34 -6.52
N ALA A 116 2.71 -4.82 -5.28
CA ALA A 116 2.31 -6.16 -4.92
C ALA A 116 1.06 -6.20 -4.02
N ASN A 117 0.61 -7.42 -3.75
CA ASN A 117 -0.49 -7.71 -2.84
C ASN A 117 0.06 -8.34 -1.55
N PRO A 118 -0.64 -8.26 -0.43
CA PRO A 118 -0.37 -9.11 0.72
C PRO A 118 -0.54 -10.58 0.34
N ILE A 119 0.47 -11.41 0.63
CA ILE A 119 0.39 -12.85 0.35
C ILE A 119 -0.14 -13.61 1.56
N PRO A 120 0.45 -13.50 2.79
CA PRO A 120 -0.20 -14.00 3.98
C PRO A 120 -1.33 -13.07 4.40
N ALA A 121 -2.41 -13.64 4.94
CA ALA A 121 -3.44 -12.84 5.58
C ALA A 121 -2.83 -12.01 6.71
N GLN A 122 -3.05 -10.70 6.66
CA GLN A 122 -2.65 -9.79 7.72
C GLN A 122 -3.86 -9.51 8.61
N LYS A 123 -3.63 -9.40 9.90
CA LYS A 123 -4.66 -8.95 10.82
C LYS A 123 -4.91 -7.46 10.63
N ALA A 124 -6.18 -7.09 10.56
CA ALA A 124 -6.61 -5.71 10.62
C ALA A 124 -7.22 -5.44 12.01
N GLU A 125 -6.85 -4.33 12.60
CA GLU A 125 -7.36 -3.93 13.92
C GLU A 125 -7.86 -2.49 13.84
N ILE A 126 -8.96 -2.22 14.56
CA ILE A 126 -9.37 -0.87 14.91
C ILE A 126 -8.83 -0.58 16.31
N ILE A 127 -8.17 0.56 16.44
CA ILE A 127 -7.62 1.04 17.69
C ILE A 127 -8.29 2.38 18.00
N LEU A 128 -9.00 2.45 19.10
CA LEU A 128 -9.48 3.70 19.66
C LEU A 128 -8.56 4.10 20.81
N GLU A 129 -8.15 5.35 20.85
CA GLU A 129 -7.22 5.89 21.84
C GLU A 129 -7.84 7.07 22.58
N LYS A 130 -7.67 7.10 23.89
CA LYS A 130 -7.99 8.24 24.75
C LYS A 130 -7.04 8.29 25.94
N ASP A 131 -6.30 9.39 26.09
CA ASP A 131 -5.44 9.66 27.26
C ASP A 131 -4.49 8.50 27.61
N GLY A 132 -3.94 7.83 26.57
CA GLY A 132 -3.06 6.67 26.72
C GLY A 132 -3.77 5.34 26.98
N ASN A 133 -5.09 5.33 27.02
CA ASN A 133 -5.90 4.12 27.09
C ASN A 133 -6.25 3.67 25.66
N TYR A 134 -6.22 2.36 25.42
CA TYR A 134 -6.46 1.78 24.09
C TYR A 134 -7.57 0.73 24.15
N LEU A 135 -8.54 0.86 23.26
CA LEU A 135 -9.44 -0.23 22.90
C LEU A 135 -9.02 -0.77 21.54
N LYS A 136 -8.63 -2.04 21.51
CA LYS A 136 -8.21 -2.73 20.25
C LYS A 136 -9.21 -3.82 19.94
N THR A 137 -9.64 -3.85 18.68
CA THR A 137 -10.55 -4.88 18.18
C THR A 137 -10.07 -5.36 16.83
N GLU A 138 -9.83 -6.66 16.72
CA GLU A 138 -9.57 -7.30 15.42
C GLU A 138 -10.86 -7.26 14.59
N VAL A 139 -10.72 -6.90 13.33
CA VAL A 139 -11.85 -6.83 12.38
C VAL A 139 -11.68 -7.87 11.29
N ASP A 140 -12.82 -8.38 10.81
CA ASP A 140 -12.84 -9.38 9.74
C ASP A 140 -12.58 -8.69 8.40
N ALA A 141 -11.32 -8.72 7.99
CA ALA A 141 -10.87 -8.19 6.71
C ALA A 141 -9.82 -9.10 6.09
N ASP A 142 -10.13 -9.68 4.94
CA ASP A 142 -9.13 -10.45 4.19
C ASP A 142 -8.26 -9.51 3.35
N THR A 143 -7.13 -9.09 3.92
CA THR A 143 -6.20 -8.17 3.27
C THR A 143 -5.57 -8.73 2.00
N ARG A 144 -5.63 -10.05 1.76
CA ARG A 144 -5.14 -10.68 0.52
C ARG A 144 -5.95 -10.29 -0.71
N THR A 145 -7.16 -9.77 -0.50
CA THR A 145 -8.03 -9.26 -1.57
C THR A 145 -7.79 -7.78 -1.89
N TRP A 146 -6.89 -7.12 -1.17
CA TRP A 146 -6.56 -5.70 -1.37
C TRP A 146 -5.45 -5.60 -2.41
N TYR A 147 -5.84 -5.79 -3.66
CA TYR A 147 -4.91 -5.88 -4.79
C TYR A 147 -4.19 -4.58 -5.09
N SER A 148 -3.00 -4.71 -5.69
CA SER A 148 -2.23 -3.59 -6.23
C SER A 148 -3.10 -2.69 -7.11
N CYS A 149 -2.93 -1.38 -6.97
CA CYS A 149 -3.66 -0.35 -7.73
C CYS A 149 -5.18 -0.43 -7.60
N THR A 150 -5.70 -0.97 -6.47
CA THR A 150 -7.14 -1.01 -6.22
C THR A 150 -7.50 -0.32 -4.93
N THR A 151 -8.70 0.26 -4.90
CA THR A 151 -9.32 0.80 -3.70
C THR A 151 -10.39 -0.16 -3.21
N VAL A 152 -10.35 -0.49 -1.93
CA VAL A 152 -11.38 -1.26 -1.24
C VAL A 152 -12.11 -0.36 -0.25
N SER A 153 -13.37 -0.69 0.05
CA SER A 153 -14.22 0.07 0.97
C SER A 153 -14.73 -0.82 2.10
N PRO A 154 -13.85 -1.27 3.01
CA PRO A 154 -14.28 -2.08 4.13
C PRO A 154 -15.11 -1.28 5.14
N GLU A 155 -16.18 -1.90 5.62
CA GLU A 155 -17.04 -1.37 6.67
C GLU A 155 -16.97 -2.27 7.89
N PHE A 156 -16.92 -1.66 9.07
CA PHE A 156 -16.82 -2.36 10.33
C PHE A 156 -17.89 -1.88 11.33
N ASN A 157 -18.38 -2.80 12.15
CA ASN A 157 -19.27 -2.50 13.24
C ASN A 157 -18.57 -2.89 14.55
N LEU A 158 -18.11 -1.89 15.28
CA LEU A 158 -17.39 -2.08 16.53
C LEU A 158 -18.37 -1.96 17.70
N LYS A 159 -18.60 -3.03 18.43
CA LYS A 159 -19.35 -3.02 19.69
C LYS A 159 -18.50 -2.35 20.77
N LEU A 160 -18.99 -1.25 21.31
CA LEU A 160 -18.31 -0.54 22.39
C LEU A 160 -18.61 -1.19 23.76
N PRO A 161 -17.63 -1.31 24.66
CA PRO A 161 -17.85 -1.81 26.02
C PRO A 161 -18.82 -0.92 26.80
N ALA A 162 -19.69 -1.53 27.61
CA ALA A 162 -20.59 -0.80 28.53
C ALA A 162 -19.83 0.04 29.57
N ALA A 163 -18.62 -0.41 29.94
CA ALA A 163 -17.76 0.29 30.91
C ALA A 163 -16.74 1.23 30.22
N MET A 164 -16.91 1.51 28.93
CA MET A 164 -16.03 2.42 28.21
C MET A 164 -16.15 3.83 28.78
N GLU A 165 -15.03 4.49 28.99
CA GLU A 165 -14.99 5.88 29.43
C GLU A 165 -15.65 6.80 28.37
N THR A 166 -16.47 7.74 28.85
CA THR A 166 -17.10 8.74 27.97
C THR A 166 -16.13 9.83 27.57
N GLY A 167 -16.37 10.45 26.43
CA GLY A 167 -15.57 11.55 25.90
C GLY A 167 -15.13 11.30 24.45
N GLU A 168 -14.17 12.08 23.99
CA GLU A 168 -13.60 11.98 22.65
C GLU A 168 -12.52 10.89 22.63
N TRP A 169 -12.61 10.03 21.64
CA TRP A 169 -11.65 8.97 21.32
C TRP A 169 -11.15 9.18 19.87
N ASN A 170 -9.86 8.97 19.67
CA ASN A 170 -9.21 9.07 18.38
C ASN A 170 -9.07 7.71 17.71
#